data_4d12e52e7f13dc53a4f9735822699693
#
_entry.id   4d12e52e7f13dc53a4f9735822699693
#
_cell.length_a   1.000
_cell.length_b   1.000
_cell.length_c   1.000
_cell.angle_alpha   90.00
_cell.angle_beta   90.00
_cell.angle_gamma   90.00
#
_symmetry.space_group_name_H-M   'P 1'
#
loop_
_entity.id
_entity.type
_entity.pdbx_description
1 polymer ?
#
loop_
_entity_poly.entity_id
_entity_poly.type
_entity_poly.pdbx_seq_one_letter_code
_entity_poly.pdbx_strand_id
1 'polypeptide(L)'
;MLLRVVTYNIHRGRGLDGRLKPGRIVEVLREIDADVIALQEVVCGTDSGREGDQGRFLAEELGLHYQLGENRKLNGAAYGNVALSRFPLKVVLNHDISIEGYERRGALHTDVCLTEDEILHMFNVHLGTAFVERRHQARRLSARKTGLLHNEDLRGAKIVLGDFNEWTQGLATEMLGSHLKSVDIRKHLGGGGMRTFPAFMPILHLDHIYYDGPLELKALRVHRTRKAIVASDHLPLVAEFEHTRLVEKGQVLAGAKRPPVPSPS
;
A
#
# COMPACT_ATOMS: atom_id res chain seq x y z
N MET A 1 -9.18 2.41 18.02
CA MET A 1 -8.28 3.36 17.35
C MET A 1 -8.65 3.40 15.86
N LEU A 2 -8.78 4.61 15.31
CA LEU A 2 -9.01 4.79 13.86
C LEU A 2 -7.65 4.82 13.13
N LEU A 3 -7.51 3.97 12.10
CA LEU A 3 -6.32 3.86 11.25
C LEU A 3 -6.69 4.30 9.83
N ARG A 4 -6.00 5.27 9.29
CA ARG A 4 -6.10 5.66 7.89
C ARG A 4 -4.97 5.01 7.09
N VAL A 5 -5.34 4.16 6.16
CA VAL A 5 -4.43 3.38 5.33
C VAL A 5 -4.57 3.81 3.88
N VAL A 6 -3.45 3.90 3.17
CA VAL A 6 -3.45 4.27 1.75
C VAL A 6 -2.61 3.32 0.93
N THR A 7 -3.05 2.99 -0.28
CA THR A 7 -2.21 2.44 -1.35
C THR A 7 -2.13 3.42 -2.50
N TYR A 8 -0.92 3.58 -3.06
CA TYR A 8 -0.67 4.54 -4.12
C TYR A 8 0.51 4.12 -5.00
N ASN A 9 0.24 3.79 -6.26
CA ASN A 9 1.29 3.67 -7.26
C ASN A 9 1.74 5.09 -7.66
N ILE A 10 3.01 5.43 -7.39
CA ILE A 10 3.53 6.78 -7.58
C ILE A 10 4.22 6.99 -8.94
N HIS A 11 4.20 5.98 -9.82
CA HIS A 11 4.80 6.05 -11.16
C HIS A 11 6.21 6.66 -11.14
N ARG A 12 7.05 6.24 -10.22
CA ARG A 12 8.43 6.75 -10.02
C ARG A 12 8.50 8.26 -9.76
N GLY A 13 7.45 8.86 -9.21
CA GLY A 13 7.34 10.31 -9.03
C GLY A 13 7.18 11.10 -10.34
N ARG A 14 6.82 10.41 -11.43
CA ARG A 14 6.57 11.02 -12.75
C ARG A 14 5.10 11.40 -12.86
N GLY A 15 4.85 12.69 -12.99
CA GLY A 15 3.50 13.21 -13.18
C GLY A 15 2.97 13.07 -14.62
N LEU A 16 1.70 13.41 -14.82
CA LEU A 16 1.05 13.40 -16.14
C LEU A 16 1.71 14.34 -17.15
N ASP A 17 2.42 15.38 -16.69
CA ASP A 17 3.21 16.28 -17.53
C ASP A 17 4.58 15.69 -17.92
N GLY A 18 4.84 14.42 -17.62
CA GLY A 18 6.08 13.71 -17.88
C GLY A 18 7.25 14.12 -16.98
N ARG A 19 7.08 15.10 -16.07
CA ARG A 19 8.15 15.59 -15.20
C ARG A 19 8.32 14.73 -13.98
N LEU A 20 9.57 14.44 -13.64
CA LEU A 20 9.95 13.74 -12.41
C LEU A 20 9.97 14.76 -11.27
N LYS A 21 9.01 14.69 -10.36
CA LYS A 21 8.85 15.60 -9.22
C LYS A 21 8.27 14.87 -8.00
N PRO A 22 9.07 14.13 -7.24
CA PRO A 22 8.61 13.39 -6.06
C PRO A 22 7.95 14.28 -5.00
N GLY A 23 8.32 15.56 -4.91
CA GLY A 23 7.69 16.52 -4.01
C GLY A 23 6.17 16.66 -4.21
N ARG A 24 5.63 16.38 -5.41
CA ARG A 24 4.17 16.33 -5.63
C ARG A 24 3.50 15.19 -4.89
N ILE A 25 4.18 14.06 -4.77
CA ILE A 25 3.68 12.90 -4.00
C ILE A 25 3.61 13.28 -2.51
N VAL A 26 4.63 14.00 -1.99
CA VAL A 26 4.60 14.54 -0.61
C VAL A 26 3.36 15.39 -0.38
N GLU A 27 3.05 16.32 -1.30
CA GLU A 27 1.87 17.19 -1.16
C GLU A 27 0.56 16.39 -1.14
N VAL A 28 0.43 15.37 -1.99
CA VAL A 28 -0.75 14.48 -2.02
C VAL A 28 -0.88 13.70 -0.71
N LEU A 29 0.22 13.12 -0.22
CA LEU A 29 0.22 12.35 1.02
C LEU A 29 -0.05 13.23 2.25
N ARG A 30 0.41 14.48 2.27
CA ARG A 30 0.04 15.46 3.31
C ARG A 30 -1.45 15.79 3.32
N GLU A 31 -2.09 15.90 2.14
CA GLU A 31 -3.55 16.09 2.05
C GLU A 31 -4.33 14.89 2.61
N ILE A 32 -3.82 13.68 2.40
CA ILE A 32 -4.46 12.45 2.88
C ILE A 32 -4.26 12.29 4.39
N ASP A 33 -3.07 12.63 4.89
CA ASP A 33 -2.68 12.50 6.30
C ASP A 33 -2.89 11.06 6.82
N ALA A 34 -2.31 10.08 6.10
CA ALA A 34 -2.45 8.67 6.43
C ALA A 34 -1.51 8.22 7.55
N ASP A 35 -1.93 7.17 8.27
CA ASP A 35 -1.14 6.56 9.34
C ASP A 35 -0.21 5.46 8.80
N VAL A 36 -0.67 4.74 7.75
CA VAL A 36 0.05 3.66 7.07
C VAL A 36 -0.09 3.82 5.57
N ILE A 37 1.02 3.76 4.84
CA ILE A 37 1.09 4.03 3.41
C ILE A 37 1.84 2.90 2.70
N ALA A 38 1.24 2.34 1.67
CA ALA A 38 1.85 1.38 0.76
C ALA A 38 2.05 2.04 -0.61
N LEU A 39 3.29 2.22 -1.00
CA LEU A 39 3.66 2.81 -2.29
C LEU A 39 4.20 1.74 -3.23
N GLN A 40 3.87 1.87 -4.51
CA GLN A 40 4.41 1.04 -5.59
C GLN A 40 5.18 1.92 -6.58
N GLU A 41 6.06 1.30 -7.35
CA GLU A 41 6.94 1.95 -8.32
C GLU A 41 7.87 3.00 -7.73
N VAL A 42 8.45 2.73 -6.58
CA VAL A 42 9.38 3.65 -5.90
C VAL A 42 10.82 3.37 -6.34
N VAL A 43 11.55 4.42 -6.69
CA VAL A 43 12.99 4.37 -6.99
C VAL A 43 13.78 4.87 -5.78
N CYS A 44 14.78 4.12 -5.34
CA CYS A 44 15.56 4.43 -4.16
C CYS A 44 17.06 4.32 -4.43
N GLY A 45 17.85 5.30 -3.99
CA GLY A 45 19.31 5.25 -4.05
C GLY A 45 19.89 5.61 -5.41
N THR A 46 19.40 6.65 -6.07
CA THR A 46 20.07 7.24 -7.24
C THR A 46 21.04 8.34 -6.80
N ASP A 47 22.07 8.61 -7.64
CA ASP A 47 23.00 9.72 -7.42
C ASP A 47 22.37 11.10 -7.72
N SER A 48 21.07 11.15 -7.96
CA SER A 48 20.31 12.35 -8.35
C SER A 48 19.98 13.28 -7.15
N GLY A 49 20.78 13.24 -6.10
CA GLY A 49 20.56 14.04 -4.89
C GLY A 49 19.46 13.47 -3.99
N ARG A 50 18.95 14.32 -3.09
CA ARG A 50 17.97 13.91 -2.04
C ARG A 50 16.69 13.26 -2.61
N GLU A 51 16.17 13.79 -3.72
CA GLU A 51 14.97 13.24 -4.39
C GLU A 51 15.25 11.94 -5.16
N GLY A 52 16.51 11.56 -5.34
CA GLY A 52 16.90 10.33 -6.02
C GLY A 52 16.65 9.07 -5.20
N ASP A 53 16.59 9.17 -3.88
CA ASP A 53 16.04 8.15 -2.98
C ASP A 53 14.61 8.53 -2.60
N GLN A 54 13.67 8.24 -3.49
CA GLN A 54 12.28 8.67 -3.31
C GLN A 54 11.67 8.15 -2.01
N GLY A 55 11.94 6.89 -1.64
CA GLY A 55 11.39 6.31 -0.42
C GLY A 55 11.84 7.05 0.84
N ARG A 56 13.14 7.30 0.95
CA ARG A 56 13.73 8.07 2.06
C ARG A 56 13.26 9.53 2.03
N PHE A 57 13.30 10.16 0.87
CA PHE A 57 12.83 11.54 0.70
C PHE A 57 11.37 11.72 1.18
N LEU A 58 10.47 10.83 0.77
CA LEU A 58 9.06 10.88 1.19
C LEU A 58 8.94 10.66 2.71
N ALA A 59 9.70 9.73 3.27
CA ALA A 59 9.69 9.47 4.70
C ALA A 59 10.15 10.68 5.51
N GLU A 60 11.26 11.31 5.13
CA GLU A 60 11.80 12.50 5.78
C GLU A 60 10.84 13.69 5.70
N GLU A 61 10.28 13.97 4.50
CA GLU A 61 9.34 15.07 4.30
C GLU A 61 8.02 14.92 5.07
N LEU A 62 7.62 13.68 5.32
CA LEU A 62 6.38 13.35 6.05
C LEU A 62 6.63 13.03 7.52
N GLY A 63 7.90 12.87 7.94
CA GLY A 63 8.27 12.44 9.28
C GLY A 63 7.76 11.04 9.61
N LEU A 64 7.92 10.07 8.70
CA LEU A 64 7.42 8.72 8.83
C LEU A 64 8.56 7.70 8.88
N HIS A 65 8.31 6.56 9.53
CA HIS A 65 9.15 5.38 9.37
C HIS A 65 9.05 4.84 7.94
N TYR A 66 10.11 4.21 7.45
CA TYR A 66 10.25 3.78 6.07
C TYR A 66 10.87 2.39 5.97
N GLN A 67 10.35 1.59 5.02
CA GLN A 67 10.93 0.30 4.64
C GLN A 67 10.77 0.07 3.14
N LEU A 68 11.85 -0.43 2.52
CA LEU A 68 11.92 -0.76 1.10
C LEU A 68 11.90 -2.29 0.89
N GLY A 69 11.02 -2.74 -0.01
CA GLY A 69 11.06 -4.06 -0.64
C GLY A 69 11.61 -3.94 -2.06
N GLU A 70 12.91 -4.13 -2.24
CA GLU A 70 13.53 -4.10 -3.55
C GLU A 70 13.08 -5.30 -4.38
N ASN A 71 12.53 -5.06 -5.56
CA ASN A 71 12.13 -6.09 -6.52
C ASN A 71 13.20 -6.26 -7.61
N ARG A 72 13.82 -5.17 -8.06
CA ARG A 72 14.87 -5.16 -9.07
C ARG A 72 15.71 -3.88 -9.02
N LYS A 73 16.74 -3.83 -9.83
CA LYS A 73 17.47 -2.59 -10.12
C LYS A 73 16.88 -1.88 -11.34
N LEU A 74 16.78 -0.57 -11.26
CA LEU A 74 16.41 0.32 -12.35
C LEU A 74 17.53 1.37 -12.51
N ASN A 75 18.30 1.28 -13.59
CA ASN A 75 19.47 2.15 -13.83
C ASN A 75 20.43 2.21 -12.62
N GLY A 76 20.68 1.06 -11.98
CA GLY A 76 21.55 0.95 -10.81
C GLY A 76 20.87 1.23 -9.44
N ALA A 77 19.75 1.94 -9.42
CA ALA A 77 18.99 2.19 -8.21
C ALA A 77 18.06 1.02 -7.83
N ALA A 78 17.73 0.89 -6.56
CA ALA A 78 16.69 -0.03 -6.11
C ALA A 78 15.31 0.45 -6.59
N TYR A 79 14.49 -0.51 -7.05
CA TYR A 79 13.13 -0.25 -7.49
C TYR A 79 12.20 -1.29 -6.88
N GLY A 80 11.10 -0.83 -6.29
CA GLY A 80 10.16 -1.76 -5.67
C GLY A 80 9.03 -1.10 -4.94
N ASN A 81 8.56 -1.79 -3.89
CA ASN A 81 7.48 -1.35 -3.03
C ASN A 81 8.05 -0.70 -1.77
N VAL A 82 7.38 0.34 -1.26
CA VAL A 82 7.77 1.03 -0.03
C VAL A 82 6.60 1.05 0.95
N ALA A 83 6.90 0.79 2.21
CA ALA A 83 6.02 1.02 3.34
C ALA A 83 6.45 2.28 4.08
N LEU A 84 5.49 3.19 4.35
CA LEU A 84 5.68 4.32 5.25
C LEU A 84 4.66 4.24 6.37
N SER A 85 5.04 4.63 7.60
CA SER A 85 4.12 4.59 8.74
C SER A 85 4.48 5.60 9.82
N ARG A 86 3.48 6.11 10.53
CA ARG A 86 3.65 6.83 11.79
C ARG A 86 4.14 5.93 12.92
N PHE A 87 3.82 4.64 12.81
CA PHE A 87 4.21 3.62 13.79
C PHE A 87 5.53 2.98 13.37
N PRO A 88 6.31 2.45 14.31
CA PRO A 88 7.51 1.69 14.01
C PRO A 88 7.23 0.53 13.05
N LEU A 89 8.16 0.31 12.12
CA LEU A 89 8.08 -0.73 11.11
C LEU A 89 9.15 -1.79 11.33
N LYS A 90 8.79 -3.06 11.14
CA LYS A 90 9.73 -4.19 11.03
C LYS A 90 9.49 -4.88 9.70
N VAL A 91 10.54 -5.02 8.86
CA VAL A 91 10.45 -5.85 7.66
C VAL A 91 10.45 -7.31 8.08
N VAL A 92 9.45 -8.05 7.64
CA VAL A 92 9.41 -9.50 7.80
C VAL A 92 10.11 -10.14 6.61
N LEU A 93 9.64 -9.83 5.39
CA LEU A 93 10.22 -10.39 4.16
C LEU A 93 9.66 -9.63 2.93
N ASN A 94 10.48 -9.45 1.90
CA ASN A 94 9.97 -9.15 0.56
C ASN A 94 9.84 -10.47 -0.21
N HIS A 95 8.63 -10.99 -0.30
CA HIS A 95 8.36 -12.27 -0.97
C HIS A 95 8.53 -12.12 -2.48
N ASP A 96 9.42 -12.91 -3.08
CA ASP A 96 9.59 -12.93 -4.54
C ASP A 96 8.40 -13.67 -5.19
N ILE A 97 7.57 -12.91 -5.90
CA ILE A 97 6.45 -13.42 -6.68
C ILE A 97 6.73 -13.35 -8.19
N SER A 98 7.96 -13.09 -8.60
CA SER A 98 8.36 -12.94 -9.98
C SER A 98 8.09 -14.21 -10.81
N ILE A 99 7.76 -14.05 -12.07
CA ILE A 99 7.61 -15.13 -13.04
C ILE A 99 8.70 -14.96 -14.10
N GLU A 100 9.34 -16.06 -14.49
CA GLU A 100 10.37 -16.05 -15.50
C GLU A 100 9.85 -15.46 -16.82
N GLY A 101 10.67 -14.63 -17.48
CA GLY A 101 10.30 -13.92 -18.69
C GLY A 101 9.49 -12.63 -18.49
N TYR A 102 9.12 -12.29 -17.23
CA TYR A 102 8.41 -11.06 -16.88
C TYR A 102 9.23 -10.16 -15.96
N GLU A 103 8.73 -8.95 -15.71
CA GLU A 103 9.34 -8.03 -14.76
C GLU A 103 9.32 -8.61 -13.34
N ARG A 104 10.43 -8.44 -12.60
CA ARG A 104 10.49 -8.92 -11.23
C ARG A 104 9.51 -8.16 -10.34
N ARG A 105 8.75 -8.91 -9.54
CA ARG A 105 7.70 -8.42 -8.65
C ARG A 105 7.87 -9.00 -7.24
N GLY A 106 7.46 -8.22 -6.25
CA GLY A 106 7.50 -8.65 -4.86
C GLY A 106 6.23 -8.30 -4.10
N ALA A 107 6.02 -9.01 -2.99
CA ALA A 107 5.04 -8.67 -1.98
C ALA A 107 5.81 -8.32 -0.69
N LEU A 108 5.93 -7.03 -0.38
CA LEU A 108 6.61 -6.56 0.81
C LEU A 108 5.73 -6.80 2.03
N HIS A 109 6.12 -7.75 2.88
CA HIS A 109 5.51 -7.98 4.18
C HIS A 109 6.22 -7.15 5.24
N THR A 110 5.48 -6.29 5.89
CA THR A 110 5.97 -5.39 6.94
C THR A 110 5.02 -5.43 8.12
N ASP A 111 5.56 -5.60 9.31
CA ASP A 111 4.83 -5.48 10.57
C ASP A 111 4.81 -4.02 11.00
N VAL A 112 3.62 -3.46 11.14
CA VAL A 112 3.36 -2.13 11.69
C VAL A 112 3.04 -2.29 13.16
N CYS A 113 3.92 -1.81 14.05
CA CYS A 113 3.78 -1.94 15.51
C CYS A 113 2.81 -0.87 16.02
N LEU A 114 1.50 -1.18 16.08
CA LEU A 114 0.47 -0.23 16.53
C LEU A 114 0.60 0.09 18.02
N THR A 115 0.96 -0.91 18.82
CA THR A 115 1.33 -0.83 20.25
C THR A 115 2.40 -1.89 20.53
N GLU A 116 2.81 -2.06 21.81
CA GLU A 116 3.73 -3.13 22.21
C GLU A 116 3.16 -4.53 21.93
N ASP A 117 1.82 -4.70 22.05
CA ASP A 117 1.12 -5.99 21.94
C ASP A 117 0.34 -6.17 20.63
N GLU A 118 0.13 -5.11 19.85
CA GLU A 118 -0.74 -5.16 18.68
C GLU A 118 0.03 -4.80 17.40
N ILE A 119 0.05 -5.75 16.49
CA ILE A 119 0.73 -5.64 15.19
C ILE A 119 -0.31 -5.66 14.07
N LEU A 120 -0.11 -4.78 13.09
CA LEU A 120 -0.80 -4.85 11.81
C LEU A 120 0.16 -5.45 10.76
N HIS A 121 -0.13 -6.66 10.30
CA HIS A 121 0.59 -7.32 9.21
C HIS A 121 0.18 -6.69 7.87
N MET A 122 1.08 -5.95 7.26
CA MET A 122 0.84 -5.29 5.97
C MET A 122 1.59 -5.98 4.84
N PHE A 123 0.88 -6.31 3.77
CA PHE A 123 1.45 -6.83 2.53
C PHE A 123 1.22 -5.82 1.40
N ASN A 124 2.29 -5.15 0.98
CA ASN A 124 2.27 -4.22 -0.13
C ASN A 124 2.66 -4.95 -1.42
N VAL A 125 1.72 -5.02 -2.36
CA VAL A 125 1.80 -5.84 -3.56
C VAL A 125 1.77 -4.98 -4.82
N HIS A 126 2.57 -5.34 -5.83
CA HIS A 126 2.44 -4.83 -7.19
C HIS A 126 2.51 -6.00 -8.17
N LEU A 127 1.38 -6.37 -8.76
CA LEU A 127 1.29 -7.48 -9.71
C LEU A 127 1.65 -7.03 -11.13
N GLY A 128 1.94 -7.99 -11.99
CA GLY A 128 2.25 -7.74 -13.39
C GLY A 128 1.03 -7.36 -14.23
N THR A 129 1.29 -6.82 -15.43
CA THR A 129 0.23 -6.36 -16.32
C THR A 129 -0.37 -7.47 -17.20
N ALA A 130 0.35 -8.58 -17.41
CA ALA A 130 -0.14 -9.70 -18.24
C ALA A 130 -1.05 -10.64 -17.41
N PHE A 131 -2.14 -11.09 -18.01
CA PHE A 131 -3.10 -11.98 -17.33
C PHE A 131 -2.47 -13.28 -16.83
N VAL A 132 -1.64 -13.93 -17.66
CA VAL A 132 -0.96 -15.18 -17.29
C VAL A 132 0.01 -14.96 -16.13
N GLU A 133 0.78 -13.87 -16.18
CA GLU A 133 1.69 -13.46 -15.13
C GLU A 133 0.96 -13.30 -13.79
N ARG A 134 -0.12 -12.47 -13.74
CA ARG A 134 -0.92 -12.26 -12.53
C ARG A 134 -1.50 -13.54 -11.95
N ARG A 135 -1.95 -14.46 -12.80
CA ARG A 135 -2.48 -15.75 -12.36
C ARG A 135 -1.42 -16.60 -11.61
N HIS A 136 -0.17 -16.60 -12.11
CA HIS A 136 0.93 -17.29 -11.43
C HIS A 136 1.36 -16.55 -10.16
N GLN A 137 1.41 -15.22 -10.19
CA GLN A 137 1.72 -14.40 -9.03
C GLN A 137 0.69 -14.57 -7.92
N ALA A 138 -0.61 -14.63 -8.25
CA ALA A 138 -1.67 -14.92 -7.29
C ALA A 138 -1.46 -16.26 -6.57
N ARG A 139 -1.09 -17.32 -7.30
CA ARG A 139 -0.77 -18.62 -6.69
C ARG A 139 0.45 -18.55 -5.78
N ARG A 140 1.50 -17.81 -6.16
CA ARG A 140 2.69 -17.60 -5.30
C ARG A 140 2.33 -16.81 -4.05
N LEU A 141 1.53 -15.77 -4.20
CA LEU A 141 1.06 -14.93 -3.09
C LEU A 141 0.23 -15.74 -2.09
N SER A 142 -0.60 -16.66 -2.57
CA SER A 142 -1.45 -17.54 -1.75
C SER A 142 -0.74 -18.79 -1.23
N ALA A 143 0.52 -19.03 -1.60
CA ALA A 143 1.26 -20.20 -1.16
C ALA A 143 1.54 -20.14 0.35
N ARG A 144 1.58 -21.30 1.01
CA ARG A 144 1.85 -21.40 2.47
C ARG A 144 3.13 -20.68 2.89
N LYS A 145 4.17 -20.68 2.05
CA LYS A 145 5.47 -20.04 2.35
C LYS A 145 5.39 -18.52 2.47
N THR A 146 4.38 -17.87 1.88
CA THR A 146 4.18 -16.41 2.05
C THR A 146 3.54 -16.08 3.38
N GLY A 147 2.90 -17.06 4.01
CA GLY A 147 2.17 -16.87 5.26
C GLY A 147 0.93 -16.00 5.15
N LEU A 148 0.63 -15.45 3.97
CA LEU A 148 -0.42 -14.47 3.81
C LEU A 148 -1.80 -15.03 4.12
N LEU A 149 -2.14 -16.22 3.61
CA LEU A 149 -3.46 -16.82 3.80
C LEU A 149 -3.47 -17.94 4.85
N HIS A 150 -2.35 -18.60 5.08
CA HIS A 150 -2.29 -19.89 5.80
C HIS A 150 -1.38 -19.87 7.03
N ASN A 151 -0.87 -18.73 7.45
CA ASN A 151 -0.02 -18.65 8.62
C ASN A 151 -0.85 -18.36 9.86
N GLU A 152 -1.05 -19.40 10.69
CA GLU A 152 -1.74 -19.28 11.97
C GLU A 152 -0.96 -18.42 12.99
N ASP A 153 0.34 -18.24 12.77
CA ASP A 153 1.19 -17.38 13.60
C ASP A 153 0.96 -15.88 13.33
N LEU A 154 0.42 -15.54 12.16
CA LEU A 154 0.00 -14.15 11.83
C LEU A 154 -1.39 -13.87 12.40
N ARG A 155 -1.50 -13.99 13.73
CA ARG A 155 -2.72 -13.63 14.45
C ARG A 155 -2.80 -12.12 14.64
N GLY A 156 -3.96 -11.55 14.36
CA GLY A 156 -4.18 -10.11 14.54
C GLY A 156 -4.70 -9.42 13.30
N ALA A 157 -4.46 -8.13 13.22
CA ALA A 157 -4.87 -7.32 12.09
C ALA A 157 -3.99 -7.60 10.86
N LYS A 158 -4.61 -7.79 9.71
CA LYS A 158 -3.92 -8.05 8.44
C LYS A 158 -4.50 -7.18 7.33
N ILE A 159 -3.64 -6.59 6.52
CA ILE A 159 -4.03 -5.83 5.32
C ILE A 159 -3.14 -6.25 4.15
N VAL A 160 -3.77 -6.55 3.01
CA VAL A 160 -3.12 -6.76 1.72
C VAL A 160 -3.60 -5.66 0.80
N LEU A 161 -2.67 -4.87 0.27
CA LEU A 161 -3.02 -3.72 -0.55
C LEU A 161 -1.97 -3.49 -1.62
N GLY A 162 -2.34 -2.76 -2.67
CA GLY A 162 -1.41 -2.43 -3.74
C GLY A 162 -2.09 -2.30 -5.10
N ASP A 163 -1.24 -2.21 -6.12
CA ASP A 163 -1.63 -2.26 -7.51
C ASP A 163 -1.67 -3.73 -7.99
N PHE A 164 -2.87 -4.23 -8.19
CA PHE A 164 -3.10 -5.61 -8.65
C PHE A 164 -3.13 -5.72 -10.17
N ASN A 165 -3.15 -4.60 -10.88
CA ASN A 165 -3.31 -4.59 -12.34
C ASN A 165 -4.52 -5.43 -12.82
N GLU A 166 -5.51 -5.68 -11.94
CA GLU A 166 -6.74 -6.44 -12.24
C GLU A 166 -7.94 -5.50 -12.36
N TRP A 167 -8.37 -5.22 -13.58
CA TRP A 167 -9.57 -4.42 -13.85
C TRP A 167 -10.87 -5.24 -13.97
N THR A 168 -10.73 -6.56 -14.08
CA THR A 168 -11.82 -7.54 -13.99
C THR A 168 -11.52 -8.48 -12.83
N GLN A 169 -12.51 -9.24 -12.36
CA GLN A 169 -12.24 -10.27 -11.36
C GLN A 169 -11.25 -11.29 -11.93
N GLY A 170 -10.01 -11.20 -11.46
CA GLY A 170 -8.95 -12.13 -11.77
C GLY A 170 -8.71 -13.12 -10.62
N LEU A 171 -7.74 -14.01 -10.82
CA LEU A 171 -7.46 -15.05 -9.84
C LEU A 171 -6.97 -14.48 -8.49
N ALA A 172 -6.22 -13.36 -8.49
CA ALA A 172 -5.75 -12.75 -7.24
C ALA A 172 -6.93 -12.21 -6.43
N THR A 173 -7.85 -11.49 -7.07
CA THR A 173 -9.09 -10.98 -6.46
C THR A 173 -9.96 -12.12 -5.93
N GLU A 174 -10.11 -13.22 -6.68
CA GLU A 174 -10.88 -14.39 -6.27
C GLU A 174 -10.25 -15.09 -5.06
N MET A 175 -8.95 -15.39 -5.13
CA MET A 175 -8.23 -16.11 -4.07
C MET A 175 -8.14 -15.30 -2.77
N LEU A 176 -7.87 -14.00 -2.85
CA LEU A 176 -7.84 -13.16 -1.66
C LEU A 176 -9.24 -12.94 -1.11
N GLY A 177 -10.22 -12.68 -1.96
CA GLY A 177 -11.61 -12.43 -1.55
C GLY A 177 -12.33 -13.66 -0.97
N SER A 178 -11.81 -14.89 -1.19
CA SER A 178 -12.33 -16.11 -0.53
C SER A 178 -11.82 -16.28 0.90
N HIS A 179 -10.73 -15.60 1.30
CA HIS A 179 -10.11 -15.73 2.61
C HIS A 179 -10.10 -14.43 3.42
N LEU A 180 -10.12 -13.30 2.75
CA LEU A 180 -10.05 -11.97 3.36
C LEU A 180 -11.29 -11.16 3.01
N LYS A 181 -11.65 -10.21 3.87
CA LYS A 181 -12.68 -9.22 3.57
C LYS A 181 -12.11 -8.25 2.54
N SER A 182 -12.82 -8.05 1.43
CA SER A 182 -12.49 -7.02 0.46
C SER A 182 -13.14 -5.70 0.84
N VAL A 183 -12.43 -4.59 0.70
CA VAL A 183 -13.05 -3.26 0.67
C VAL A 183 -13.76 -3.01 -0.67
N ASP A 184 -13.79 -4.01 -1.59
CA ASP A 184 -14.43 -3.87 -2.89
C ASP A 184 -15.93 -3.54 -2.74
N ILE A 185 -16.23 -2.35 -3.09
CA ILE A 185 -17.45 -1.61 -2.85
C ILE A 185 -18.60 -2.03 -3.74
N ARG A 186 -18.38 -2.86 -4.74
CA ARG A 186 -19.50 -3.35 -5.56
C ARG A 186 -20.62 -3.98 -4.74
N LYS A 187 -20.29 -4.48 -3.54
CA LYS A 187 -21.25 -5.02 -2.59
C LYS A 187 -21.88 -3.99 -1.64
N HIS A 188 -21.23 -2.84 -1.41
CA HIS A 188 -21.65 -1.90 -0.36
C HIS A 188 -22.26 -0.59 -0.85
N LEU A 189 -21.96 -0.11 -2.07
CA LEU A 189 -22.36 1.22 -2.54
C LEU A 189 -23.05 1.26 -3.92
N GLY A 190 -23.58 0.15 -4.40
CA GLY A 190 -24.53 0.18 -5.52
C GLY A 190 -23.98 0.75 -6.84
N GLY A 191 -22.80 0.29 -7.31
CA GLY A 191 -22.57 0.36 -8.75
C GLY A 191 -21.41 1.19 -9.29
N GLY A 192 -20.53 1.77 -8.47
CA GLY A 192 -19.34 2.47 -8.97
C GLY A 192 -18.08 2.00 -8.27
N GLY A 193 -17.32 1.06 -8.85
CA GLY A 193 -16.04 0.64 -8.27
C GLY A 193 -15.10 1.83 -8.04
N MET A 194 -14.20 1.74 -7.05
CA MET A 194 -13.19 2.77 -6.75
C MET A 194 -12.13 2.80 -7.85
N ARG A 195 -12.43 3.50 -8.92
CA ARG A 195 -11.56 3.60 -10.09
C ARG A 195 -10.40 4.52 -9.80
N THR A 196 -9.18 4.01 -9.95
CA THR A 196 -7.95 4.73 -9.62
C THR A 196 -7.11 5.07 -10.84
N PHE A 197 -7.33 4.43 -11.99
CA PHE A 197 -6.53 4.59 -13.20
C PHE A 197 -7.39 4.83 -14.46
N PRO A 198 -6.93 5.63 -15.43
CA PRO A 198 -5.88 6.63 -15.29
C PRO A 198 -6.35 7.85 -14.48
N ALA A 199 -5.45 8.52 -13.75
CA ALA A 199 -5.79 9.56 -12.77
C ALA A 199 -6.65 10.69 -13.32
N PHE A 200 -6.42 11.13 -14.59
CA PHE A 200 -7.17 12.21 -15.21
C PHE A 200 -8.62 11.83 -15.56
N MET A 201 -8.86 10.55 -15.90
CA MET A 201 -10.19 9.99 -16.21
C MET A 201 -10.27 8.55 -15.71
N PRO A 202 -10.51 8.33 -14.42
CA PRO A 202 -10.44 7.00 -13.82
C PRO A 202 -11.57 6.10 -14.31
N ILE A 203 -11.20 5.07 -15.06
CA ILE A 203 -12.09 4.07 -15.64
C ILE A 203 -11.79 2.64 -15.16
N LEU A 204 -10.56 2.38 -14.68
CA LEU A 204 -10.12 1.08 -14.19
C LEU A 204 -9.91 1.09 -12.67
N HIS A 205 -10.27 -0.02 -12.03
CA HIS A 205 -10.04 -0.30 -10.61
C HIS A 205 -8.85 -1.25 -10.52
N LEU A 206 -7.63 -0.70 -10.46
CA LEU A 206 -6.38 -1.47 -10.42
C LEU A 206 -5.84 -1.65 -9.00
N ASP A 207 -6.12 -0.69 -8.13
CA ASP A 207 -5.65 -0.68 -6.75
C ASP A 207 -6.70 -1.29 -5.84
N HIS A 208 -6.29 -2.27 -5.02
CA HIS A 208 -7.18 -3.02 -4.14
C HIS A 208 -6.68 -3.01 -2.70
N ILE A 209 -7.61 -3.18 -1.76
CA ILE A 209 -7.33 -3.39 -0.33
C ILE A 209 -8.17 -4.57 0.16
N TYR A 210 -7.51 -5.54 0.79
CA TYR A 210 -8.11 -6.67 1.50
C TYR A 210 -7.68 -6.62 2.96
N TYR A 211 -8.53 -7.06 3.87
CA TYR A 211 -8.23 -7.02 5.30
C TYR A 211 -8.84 -8.19 6.05
N ASP A 212 -8.29 -8.48 7.21
CA ASP A 212 -8.79 -9.49 8.14
C ASP A 212 -8.42 -9.15 9.59
N GLY A 213 -8.98 -9.93 10.52
CA GLY A 213 -8.75 -9.75 11.95
C GLY A 213 -9.59 -8.63 12.57
N PRO A 214 -9.11 -8.00 13.67
CA PRO A 214 -9.87 -7.04 14.46
C PRO A 214 -9.95 -5.65 13.80
N LEU A 215 -10.32 -5.61 12.53
CA LEU A 215 -10.48 -4.39 11.73
C LEU A 215 -11.92 -4.27 11.24
N GLU A 216 -12.49 -3.09 11.41
CA GLU A 216 -13.78 -2.71 10.84
C GLU A 216 -13.62 -1.53 9.88
N LEU A 217 -14.02 -1.71 8.62
CA LEU A 217 -13.98 -0.64 7.62
C LEU A 217 -15.04 0.42 7.94
N LYS A 218 -14.61 1.67 8.14
CA LYS A 218 -15.48 2.82 8.43
C LYS A 218 -15.67 3.73 7.22
N ALA A 219 -14.63 3.91 6.42
CA ALA A 219 -14.70 4.73 5.21
C ALA A 219 -13.75 4.23 4.12
N LEU A 220 -14.14 4.49 2.88
CA LEU A 220 -13.32 4.21 1.71
C LEU A 220 -13.52 5.32 0.67
N ARG A 221 -12.43 5.81 0.09
CA ARG A 221 -12.48 6.82 -0.95
C ARG A 221 -11.27 6.77 -1.87
N VAL A 222 -11.46 7.22 -3.09
CA VAL A 222 -10.37 7.60 -3.98
C VAL A 222 -10.04 9.07 -3.71
N HIS A 223 -8.77 9.37 -3.40
CA HIS A 223 -8.33 10.74 -3.19
C HIS A 223 -8.09 11.42 -4.54
N ARG A 224 -9.08 12.17 -5.03
CA ARG A 224 -9.06 12.82 -6.34
C ARG A 224 -9.03 14.34 -6.21
N THR A 225 -7.84 14.90 -6.02
CA THR A 225 -7.59 16.35 -6.04
C THR A 225 -6.83 16.74 -7.30
N ARG A 226 -6.75 18.04 -7.59
CA ARG A 226 -5.93 18.53 -8.72
C ARG A 226 -4.46 18.11 -8.57
N LYS A 227 -3.93 18.09 -7.35
CA LYS A 227 -2.57 17.64 -7.06
C LYS A 227 -2.41 16.16 -7.35
N ALA A 228 -3.33 15.32 -6.85
CA ALA A 228 -3.29 13.87 -7.08
C ALA A 228 -3.37 13.51 -8.57
N ILE A 229 -4.25 14.18 -9.34
CA ILE A 229 -4.38 13.98 -10.79
C ILE A 229 -3.06 14.25 -11.53
N VAL A 230 -2.29 15.26 -11.12
CA VAL A 230 -1.04 15.63 -11.80
C VAL A 230 0.15 14.82 -11.31
N ALA A 231 0.13 14.32 -10.07
CA ALA A 231 1.29 13.73 -9.40
C ALA A 231 1.67 12.33 -9.91
N SER A 232 0.69 11.52 -10.34
CA SER A 232 0.88 10.16 -10.87
C SER A 232 -0.20 9.84 -11.90
N ASP A 233 -0.06 8.74 -12.62
CA ASP A 233 -1.12 8.18 -13.49
C ASP A 233 -2.14 7.33 -12.72
N HIS A 234 -1.89 7.01 -11.44
CA HIS A 234 -2.86 6.46 -10.50
C HIS A 234 -3.37 7.51 -9.51
N LEU A 235 -4.53 7.26 -8.92
CA LEU A 235 -5.07 8.00 -7.79
C LEU A 235 -4.92 7.17 -6.51
N PRO A 236 -4.60 7.80 -5.35
CA PRO A 236 -4.54 7.08 -4.08
C PRO A 236 -5.89 6.48 -3.69
N LEU A 237 -5.90 5.22 -3.26
CA LEU A 237 -7.05 4.57 -2.63
C LEU A 237 -6.85 4.61 -1.11
N VAL A 238 -7.81 5.23 -0.41
CA VAL A 238 -7.73 5.50 1.03
C VAL A 238 -8.84 4.76 1.75
N ALA A 239 -8.49 3.97 2.75
CA ALA A 239 -9.42 3.29 3.66
C ALA A 239 -9.22 3.75 5.10
N GLU A 240 -10.30 3.85 5.86
CA GLU A 240 -10.27 4.11 7.29
C GLU A 240 -10.83 2.91 8.04
N PHE A 241 -10.03 2.34 8.94
CA PHE A 241 -10.38 1.19 9.74
C PHE A 241 -10.43 1.55 11.22
N GLU A 242 -11.42 1.01 11.92
CA GLU A 242 -11.40 0.96 13.38
C GLU A 242 -10.77 -0.37 13.83
N HIS A 243 -9.72 -0.28 14.67
CA HIS A 243 -9.12 -1.46 15.29
C HIS A 243 -9.89 -1.82 16.56
N THR A 244 -10.74 -2.86 16.49
CA THR A 244 -11.73 -3.19 17.52
C THR A 244 -11.10 -3.65 18.84
N ARG A 245 -10.02 -4.43 18.81
CA ARG A 245 -9.32 -4.86 20.04
C ARG A 245 -8.73 -3.69 20.83
N LEU A 246 -8.21 -2.68 20.13
CA LEU A 246 -7.68 -1.48 20.79
C LEU A 246 -8.81 -0.65 21.43
N VAL A 247 -10.00 -0.67 20.83
CA VAL A 247 -11.20 -0.04 21.40
C VAL A 247 -11.64 -0.78 22.66
N GLU A 248 -11.75 -2.11 22.62
CA GLU A 248 -12.19 -2.95 23.74
C GLU A 248 -11.22 -2.90 24.93
N LYS A 249 -9.91 -2.82 24.70
CA LYS A 249 -8.90 -2.69 25.76
C LYS A 249 -8.91 -1.32 26.44
N GLY A 250 -9.82 -0.41 26.02
CA GLY A 250 -9.86 0.96 26.56
C GLY A 250 -8.62 1.77 26.18
N GLN A 251 -7.80 1.27 25.29
CA GLN A 251 -6.66 1.97 24.69
C GLN A 251 -7.09 3.02 23.66
N VAL A 252 -8.37 3.32 23.59
CA VAL A 252 -8.78 4.65 23.23
C VAL A 252 -8.23 5.53 24.34
N LEU A 253 -7.00 5.92 24.20
CA LEU A 253 -6.51 7.09 24.91
C LEU A 253 -7.53 8.17 24.60
N ALA A 254 -8.33 8.52 25.61
CA ALA A 254 -9.30 9.58 25.51
C ALA A 254 -8.54 10.78 24.94
N GLY A 255 -8.82 11.17 23.70
CA GLY A 255 -8.10 12.22 23.00
C GLY A 255 -6.70 11.83 22.49
N ALA A 256 -6.42 10.56 22.15
CA ALA A 256 -5.20 10.21 21.44
C ALA A 256 -5.18 10.96 20.12
N LYS A 257 -4.61 12.15 20.16
CA LYS A 257 -4.03 12.79 18.98
C LYS A 257 -3.16 11.73 18.34
N ARG A 258 -3.30 11.56 17.04
CA ARG A 258 -2.38 10.74 16.24
C ARG A 258 -0.96 10.97 16.74
N PRO A 259 -0.14 9.91 16.87
CA PRO A 259 1.21 10.08 17.38
C PRO A 259 1.90 11.20 16.59
N PRO A 260 2.66 12.09 17.25
CA PRO A 260 3.36 13.15 16.55
C PRO A 260 4.29 12.51 15.50
N VAL A 261 4.39 13.17 14.37
CA VAL A 261 5.37 12.83 13.34
C VAL A 261 6.75 12.84 14.01
N PRO A 262 7.56 11.74 13.94
CA PRO A 262 8.89 11.73 14.53
C PRO A 262 9.70 12.91 14.00
N SER A 263 10.41 13.61 14.90
CA SER A 263 11.29 14.71 14.50
C SER A 263 12.41 14.17 13.61
N PRO A 264 12.76 14.84 12.51
CA PRO A 264 13.90 14.44 11.70
C PRO A 264 15.17 14.47 12.60
N SER A 265 15.84 13.35 12.66
CA SER A 265 17.14 13.18 13.32
C SER A 265 18.26 13.70 12.43
#